data_a0a5fcbb438c316ab4c8614fb646ad2b
#
_entry.id   a0a5fcbb438c316ab4c8614fb646ad2b
#
_cell.length_a   1.000
_cell.length_b   1.000
_cell.length_c   1.000
_cell.angle_alpha   90.00
_cell.angle_beta   90.00
_cell.angle_gamma   90.00
#
_symmetry.space_group_name_H-M   'P 1'
#
loop_
_entity.id
_entity.type
_entity.pdbx_description
1 polymer ?
#
loop_
_entity_poly.entity_id
_entity_poly.type
_entity_poly.pdbx_seq_one_letter_code
_entity_poly.pdbx_strand_id
1 'polypeptide(L)'
;MKKYSGVALHVIVFVFLFIFLRIFSEYHFYCVEQNQLFQLTPFFIIDKLMQPGGLAMVLSGCLVQFFILPNVGAMITAALLTSLGALFWAILKRIDPRSHGILWAWLPVLSLLFVQWDFNYRFQGTVAFGMMLLALYLVLGIRNFIPRLIASLFASLLLFGLAGPVSLLFALSMVGYEAMSRTPRWYYSAILPMIVLILGGLCVRYSVIGEYRFVFLPDSYYYFRLVPDKVIYFSWIAFYAALVVTCLCKNKESWAGKKRLALGISQFIILGLIFWKGFDLYGEQKSYRLKMMDYFTRTEQWDRILVSCKEPTTNQLYLCYQNMALARKGILADEAFKYTQHGPRGLMVAWNKSTTISALLSDVYFTMGNVAAAQEMAFESNIGALCDGNPRMTQRLVQTNLIYGAYPVAEKYIAVLENTFYYKDWAKAQRKFLYNDEAVETDPLLGNMRRNLLAENHLIQMDGFDTDLIRLAEQNPSNKAAFHYAGVFYLLAKDMTRFKTLVETYYGTDLLPSLPVSFQEAVIILSEKDPDYWKRFGVSESIVGRFTDYKRQVLAGRNNSNALPGLMYRSYGDTYWYYYMFK
;
A
#
# COMPACT_ATOMS: atom_id res chain seq x y z
N MET A 1 -35.72 -2.82 28.36
CA MET A 1 -35.60 -2.95 26.89
C MET A 1 -34.88 -1.78 26.20
N LYS A 2 -35.13 -0.47 26.50
CA LYS A 2 -34.45 0.67 25.82
C LYS A 2 -32.92 0.77 26.01
N LYS A 3 -32.37 0.25 27.11
CA LYS A 3 -30.91 0.30 27.37
C LYS A 3 -30.12 -0.69 26.51
N TYR A 4 -30.72 -1.81 26.13
CA TYR A 4 -30.08 -2.86 25.33
C TYR A 4 -30.13 -2.59 23.81
N SER A 5 -31.07 -1.77 23.33
CA SER A 5 -31.20 -1.46 21.91
C SER A 5 -30.01 -0.65 21.34
N GLY A 6 -29.41 0.23 22.16
CA GLY A 6 -28.23 1.00 21.76
C GLY A 6 -26.96 0.14 21.67
N VAL A 7 -26.78 -0.76 22.63
CA VAL A 7 -25.63 -1.69 22.61
C VAL A 7 -25.74 -2.64 21.42
N ALA A 8 -26.94 -3.20 21.18
CA ALA A 8 -27.18 -4.08 20.04
C ALA A 8 -26.84 -3.41 18.69
N LEU A 9 -27.22 -2.12 18.53
CA LEU A 9 -26.87 -1.38 17.30
C LEU A 9 -25.35 -1.28 17.10
N HIS A 10 -24.59 -0.98 18.14
CA HIS A 10 -23.13 -0.86 18.04
C HIS A 10 -22.48 -2.22 17.75
N VAL A 11 -22.98 -3.31 18.33
CA VAL A 11 -22.52 -4.66 18.01
C VAL A 11 -22.80 -5.00 16.55
N ILE A 12 -23.99 -4.70 16.03
CA ILE A 12 -24.35 -4.93 14.62
C ILE A 12 -23.42 -4.13 13.70
N VAL A 13 -23.16 -2.86 14.00
CA VAL A 13 -22.26 -2.02 13.21
C VAL A 13 -20.83 -2.55 13.26
N PHE A 14 -20.34 -2.97 14.42
CA PHE A 14 -19.02 -3.59 14.54
C PHE A 14 -18.89 -4.84 13.65
N VAL A 15 -19.87 -5.75 13.75
CA VAL A 15 -19.86 -6.98 12.95
C VAL A 15 -19.93 -6.66 11.46
N PHE A 16 -20.78 -5.72 11.06
CA PHE A 16 -20.87 -5.26 9.67
C PHE A 16 -19.54 -4.68 9.18
N LEU A 17 -18.95 -3.75 9.92
CA LEU A 17 -17.66 -3.13 9.55
C LEU A 17 -16.54 -4.17 9.51
N PHE A 18 -16.49 -5.08 10.48
CA PHE A 18 -15.48 -6.13 10.51
C PHE A 18 -15.57 -7.04 9.27
N ILE A 19 -16.77 -7.56 8.97
CA ILE A 19 -16.97 -8.43 7.80
C ILE A 19 -16.66 -7.67 6.51
N PHE A 20 -17.14 -6.43 6.39
CA PHE A 20 -16.90 -5.59 5.24
C PHE A 20 -15.41 -5.32 5.01
N LEU A 21 -14.69 -4.86 6.04
CA LEU A 21 -13.25 -4.59 5.96
C LEU A 21 -12.43 -5.85 5.70
N ARG A 22 -12.83 -6.98 6.28
CA ARG A 22 -12.21 -8.27 6.01
C ARG A 22 -12.30 -8.67 4.54
N ILE A 23 -13.45 -8.45 3.90
CA ILE A 23 -13.66 -8.87 2.51
C ILE A 23 -13.01 -7.90 1.52
N PHE A 24 -13.15 -6.59 1.75
CA PHE A 24 -12.78 -5.57 0.77
C PHE A 24 -11.46 -4.85 1.04
N SER A 25 -10.83 -5.05 2.21
CA SER A 25 -9.66 -4.29 2.63
C SER A 25 -8.53 -5.13 3.23
N GLU A 26 -8.56 -6.46 3.11
CA GLU A 26 -7.55 -7.34 3.73
C GLU A 26 -6.13 -6.95 3.31
N TYR A 27 -5.87 -6.89 2.01
CA TYR A 27 -4.52 -6.56 1.48
C TYR A 27 -4.12 -5.10 1.71
N HIS A 28 -5.09 -4.22 1.92
CA HIS A 28 -4.82 -2.83 2.31
C HIS A 28 -4.13 -2.75 3.68
N PHE A 29 -4.58 -3.53 4.67
CA PHE A 29 -3.97 -3.54 6.00
C PHE A 29 -2.50 -3.99 5.96
N TYR A 30 -2.20 -5.01 5.18
CA TYR A 30 -0.81 -5.44 4.98
C TYR A 30 0.05 -4.37 4.30
N CYS A 31 -0.51 -3.62 3.36
CA CYS A 31 0.17 -2.51 2.71
C CYS A 31 0.44 -1.35 3.67
N VAL A 32 -0.52 -1.01 4.54
CA VAL A 32 -0.37 0.05 5.56
C VAL A 32 0.72 -0.32 6.56
N GLU A 33 0.77 -1.58 7.03
CA GLU A 33 1.82 -2.06 7.95
C GLU A 33 3.20 -1.92 7.32
N GLN A 34 3.37 -2.27 6.05
CA GLN A 34 4.64 -2.18 5.34
C GLN A 34 5.16 -0.75 5.13
N ASN A 35 4.33 0.26 5.31
CA ASN A 35 4.73 1.66 5.21
C ASN A 35 5.00 2.33 6.57
N GLN A 36 5.04 1.55 7.66
CA GLN A 36 5.20 2.06 9.02
C GLN A 36 6.10 1.14 9.85
N LEU A 37 7.33 1.57 10.09
CA LEU A 37 8.24 0.87 11.01
C LEU A 37 8.05 1.42 12.43
N PHE A 38 7.81 0.55 13.39
CA PHE A 38 7.68 0.91 14.81
C PHE A 38 8.69 0.16 15.66
N GLN A 39 9.50 0.90 16.42
CA GLN A 39 10.52 0.34 17.29
C GLN A 39 10.12 0.42 18.77
N LEU A 40 10.42 -0.63 19.51
CA LEU A 40 10.13 -0.76 20.94
C LEU A 40 11.23 -0.15 21.85
N THR A 41 12.11 0.70 21.30
CA THR A 41 13.16 1.32 22.09
C THR A 41 12.62 2.54 22.85
N PRO A 42 13.06 2.77 24.11
CA PRO A 42 12.67 3.97 24.85
C PRO A 42 13.00 5.27 24.10
N PHE A 43 14.15 5.31 23.43
CA PHE A 43 14.57 6.47 22.63
C PHE A 43 13.56 6.79 21.52
N PHE A 44 13.14 5.78 20.73
CA PHE A 44 12.15 5.97 19.66
C PHE A 44 10.81 6.47 20.20
N ILE A 45 10.33 5.86 21.29
CA ILE A 45 9.05 6.22 21.90
C ILE A 45 9.09 7.65 22.46
N ILE A 46 10.15 8.02 23.17
CA ILE A 46 10.32 9.37 23.73
C ILE A 46 10.44 10.42 22.61
N ASP A 47 11.24 10.14 21.57
CA ASP A 47 11.37 11.03 20.41
C ASP A 47 10.00 11.36 19.79
N LYS A 48 9.15 10.33 19.61
CA LYS A 48 7.79 10.53 19.11
C LYS A 48 6.90 11.28 20.09
N LEU A 49 6.96 10.97 21.39
CA LEU A 49 6.14 11.64 22.41
C LEU A 49 6.47 13.13 22.56
N MET A 50 7.69 13.54 22.26
CA MET A 50 8.11 14.95 22.33
C MET A 50 7.58 15.80 21.16
N GLN A 51 7.04 15.18 20.13
CA GLN A 51 6.46 15.87 18.98
C GLN A 51 4.97 16.21 19.22
N PRO A 52 4.44 17.31 18.66
CA PRO A 52 3.01 17.60 18.70
C PRO A 52 2.20 16.45 18.06
N GLY A 53 1.22 15.93 18.81
CA GLY A 53 0.47 14.74 18.41
C GLY A 53 1.14 13.41 18.75
N GLY A 54 2.20 13.43 19.57
CA GLY A 54 3.08 12.31 19.81
C GLY A 54 2.41 11.06 20.40
N LEU A 55 1.48 11.21 21.34
CA LEU A 55 0.78 10.05 21.90
C LEU A 55 -0.10 9.34 20.86
N ALA A 56 -0.82 10.10 20.04
CA ALA A 56 -1.60 9.54 18.95
C ALA A 56 -0.70 8.82 17.92
N MET A 57 0.51 9.35 17.68
CA MET A 57 1.51 8.75 16.81
C MET A 57 2.01 7.41 17.37
N VAL A 58 2.38 7.35 18.64
CA VAL A 58 2.86 6.13 19.30
C VAL A 58 1.77 5.07 19.35
N LEU A 59 0.54 5.43 19.78
CA LEU A 59 -0.58 4.49 19.86
C LEU A 59 -0.95 3.94 18.48
N SER A 60 -1.04 4.79 17.47
CA SER A 60 -1.37 4.35 16.12
C SER A 60 -0.26 3.48 15.51
N GLY A 61 1.00 3.87 15.66
CA GLY A 61 2.14 3.09 15.18
C GLY A 61 2.19 1.69 15.81
N CYS A 62 1.94 1.60 17.12
CA CYS A 62 1.83 0.32 17.82
C CYS A 62 0.66 -0.53 17.29
N LEU A 63 -0.54 0.05 17.11
CA LEU A 63 -1.71 -0.68 16.60
C LEU A 63 -1.52 -1.19 15.18
N VAL A 64 -0.88 -0.41 14.31
CA VAL A 64 -0.63 -0.78 12.90
C VAL A 64 0.30 -1.98 12.78
N GLN A 65 1.22 -2.20 13.72
CA GLN A 65 2.08 -3.39 13.68
C GLN A 65 1.28 -4.70 13.68
N PHE A 66 0.12 -4.72 14.34
CA PHE A 66 -0.76 -5.89 14.37
C PHE A 66 -1.51 -6.13 13.05
N PHE A 67 -1.44 -5.22 12.08
CA PHE A 67 -2.07 -5.40 10.77
C PHE A 67 -1.38 -6.47 9.93
N ILE A 68 -0.18 -6.90 10.29
CA ILE A 68 0.49 -8.05 9.69
C ILE A 68 -0.27 -9.37 9.93
N LEU A 69 -1.07 -9.43 11.01
CA LEU A 69 -1.83 -10.63 11.36
C LEU A 69 -3.14 -10.72 10.59
N PRO A 70 -3.51 -11.90 10.07
CA PRO A 70 -4.75 -12.07 9.32
C PRO A 70 -5.99 -11.59 10.09
N ASN A 71 -6.83 -10.80 9.45
CA ASN A 71 -8.07 -10.22 9.99
C ASN A 71 -7.92 -9.22 11.15
N VAL A 72 -6.75 -9.11 11.79
CA VAL A 72 -6.55 -8.24 12.97
C VAL A 72 -6.64 -6.77 12.59
N GLY A 73 -6.13 -6.37 11.42
CA GLY A 73 -6.29 -5.00 10.90
C GLY A 73 -7.76 -4.60 10.75
N ALA A 74 -8.56 -5.48 10.16
CA ALA A 74 -10.01 -5.27 10.04
C ALA A 74 -10.70 -5.19 11.41
N MET A 75 -10.32 -6.04 12.36
CA MET A 75 -10.87 -6.07 13.71
C MET A 75 -10.55 -4.78 14.48
N ILE A 76 -9.29 -4.35 14.51
CA ILE A 76 -8.87 -3.12 15.20
C ILE A 76 -9.56 -1.90 14.60
N THR A 77 -9.61 -1.80 13.26
CA THR A 77 -10.24 -0.69 12.55
C THR A 77 -11.75 -0.65 12.81
N ALA A 78 -12.45 -1.78 12.71
CA ALA A 78 -13.87 -1.87 13.00
C ALA A 78 -14.17 -1.52 14.47
N ALA A 79 -13.38 -2.01 15.41
CA ALA A 79 -13.53 -1.71 16.83
C ALA A 79 -13.32 -0.21 17.12
N LEU A 80 -12.29 0.39 16.54
CA LEU A 80 -12.01 1.82 16.72
C LEU A 80 -13.12 2.67 16.12
N LEU A 81 -13.50 2.45 14.86
CA LEU A 81 -14.58 3.20 14.20
C LEU A 81 -15.92 3.06 14.93
N THR A 82 -16.25 1.86 15.40
CA THR A 82 -17.47 1.64 16.19
C THR A 82 -17.42 2.39 17.51
N SER A 83 -16.28 2.38 18.19
CA SER A 83 -16.07 3.12 19.45
C SER A 83 -16.20 4.63 19.24
N LEU A 84 -15.68 5.17 18.12
CA LEU A 84 -15.84 6.59 17.76
C LEU A 84 -17.32 6.95 17.55
N GLY A 85 -18.06 6.14 16.82
CA GLY A 85 -19.50 6.35 16.60
C GLY A 85 -20.30 6.29 17.91
N ALA A 86 -20.00 5.32 18.77
CA ALA A 86 -20.62 5.18 20.07
C ALA A 86 -20.32 6.38 21.00
N LEU A 87 -19.07 6.82 21.02
CA LEU A 87 -18.63 7.96 21.83
C LEU A 87 -19.25 9.27 21.33
N PHE A 88 -19.27 9.48 20.02
CA PHE A 88 -19.92 10.68 19.45
C PHE A 88 -21.44 10.66 19.69
N TRP A 89 -22.06 9.51 19.52
CA TRP A 89 -23.47 9.37 19.92
C TRP A 89 -23.70 9.69 21.39
N ALA A 90 -22.84 9.24 22.30
CA ALA A 90 -22.94 9.58 23.73
C ALA A 90 -22.76 11.07 23.98
N ILE A 91 -21.90 11.77 23.22
CA ILE A 91 -21.76 13.24 23.28
C ILE A 91 -23.05 13.93 22.84
N LEU A 92 -23.63 13.55 21.70
CA LEU A 92 -24.89 14.14 21.22
C LEU A 92 -26.03 13.93 22.22
N LYS A 93 -26.11 12.74 22.85
CA LYS A 93 -27.08 12.43 23.91
C LYS A 93 -26.85 13.23 25.20
N ARG A 94 -25.59 13.59 25.48
CA ARG A 94 -25.29 14.45 26.65
C ARG A 94 -25.74 15.89 26.41
N ILE A 95 -25.64 16.38 25.17
CA ILE A 95 -26.08 17.71 24.75
C ILE A 95 -27.62 17.79 24.76
N ASP A 96 -28.26 16.83 24.11
CA ASP A 96 -29.70 16.71 24.04
C ASP A 96 -30.17 15.25 24.23
N PRO A 97 -30.67 14.88 25.46
CA PRO A 97 -31.16 13.52 25.72
C PRO A 97 -32.33 13.09 24.83
N ARG A 98 -33.03 14.04 24.22
CA ARG A 98 -34.18 13.80 23.33
C ARG A 98 -33.79 13.72 21.87
N SER A 99 -32.52 14.01 21.53
CA SER A 99 -32.03 14.01 20.16
C SER A 99 -32.37 12.70 19.44
N HIS A 100 -32.96 12.83 18.26
CA HIS A 100 -33.27 11.73 17.37
C HIS A 100 -32.18 11.54 16.30
N GLY A 101 -31.13 12.35 16.37
CA GLY A 101 -30.01 12.34 15.44
C GLY A 101 -28.97 11.24 15.69
N ILE A 102 -29.40 10.09 16.24
CA ILE A 102 -28.49 8.98 16.58
C ILE A 102 -27.64 8.52 15.39
N LEU A 103 -28.25 8.45 14.22
CA LEU A 103 -27.57 8.00 13.03
C LEU A 103 -26.61 9.06 12.44
N TRP A 104 -26.83 10.35 12.70
CA TRP A 104 -25.90 11.40 12.28
C TRP A 104 -24.54 11.32 12.98
N ALA A 105 -24.44 10.65 14.13
CA ALA A 105 -23.17 10.37 14.78
C ALA A 105 -22.23 9.49 13.91
N TRP A 106 -22.77 8.77 12.94
CA TRP A 106 -22.01 7.90 12.05
C TRP A 106 -21.44 8.63 10.82
N LEU A 107 -21.88 9.86 10.53
CA LEU A 107 -21.42 10.62 9.38
C LEU A 107 -19.90 10.90 9.41
N PRO A 108 -19.32 11.42 10.52
CA PRO A 108 -17.86 11.56 10.63
C PRO A 108 -17.12 10.22 10.56
N VAL A 109 -17.74 9.15 11.10
CA VAL A 109 -17.16 7.80 11.10
C VAL A 109 -17.08 7.24 9.68
N LEU A 110 -18.11 7.45 8.85
CA LEU A 110 -18.07 7.07 7.43
C LEU A 110 -16.98 7.83 6.67
N SER A 111 -16.82 9.12 6.95
CA SER A 111 -15.74 9.90 6.34
C SER A 111 -14.35 9.36 6.74
N LEU A 112 -14.16 9.01 8.02
CA LEU A 112 -12.93 8.37 8.48
C LEU A 112 -12.70 7.01 7.84
N LEU A 113 -13.75 6.21 7.64
CA LEU A 113 -13.66 4.95 6.93
C LEU A 113 -13.15 5.16 5.49
N PHE A 114 -13.69 6.16 4.78
CA PHE A 114 -13.27 6.45 3.40
C PHE A 114 -11.81 6.91 3.31
N VAL A 115 -11.38 7.77 4.22
CA VAL A 115 -9.97 8.23 4.28
C VAL A 115 -9.01 7.08 4.56
N GLN A 116 -9.42 6.11 5.38
CA GLN A 116 -8.56 4.97 5.72
C GLN A 116 -8.28 4.02 4.55
N TRP A 117 -9.02 4.07 3.45
CA TRP A 117 -8.69 3.30 2.25
C TRP A 117 -7.50 3.86 1.47
N ASP A 118 -7.17 5.13 1.68
CA ASP A 118 -5.93 5.70 1.15
C ASP A 118 -4.74 5.30 2.04
N PHE A 119 -3.79 4.55 1.49
CA PHE A 119 -2.59 4.10 2.21
C PHE A 119 -1.61 5.24 2.58
N ASN A 120 -1.82 6.45 2.05
CA ASN A 120 -1.08 7.65 2.44
C ASN A 120 -1.65 8.33 3.70
N TYR A 121 -2.83 7.89 4.16
CA TYR A 121 -3.42 8.35 5.40
C TYR A 121 -2.81 7.63 6.60
N ARG A 122 -2.36 8.41 7.58
CA ARG A 122 -1.84 7.88 8.84
C ARG A 122 -2.98 7.51 9.78
N PHE A 123 -2.99 6.28 10.25
CA PHE A 123 -3.97 5.78 11.23
C PHE A 123 -4.04 6.65 12.50
N GLN A 124 -2.96 7.42 12.76
CA GLN A 124 -2.85 8.45 13.79
C GLN A 124 -4.03 9.43 13.80
N GLY A 125 -4.53 9.86 12.64
CA GLY A 125 -5.66 10.80 12.57
C GLY A 125 -6.93 10.23 13.17
N THR A 126 -7.20 8.95 12.99
CA THR A 126 -8.36 8.26 13.58
C THR A 126 -8.22 8.11 15.10
N VAL A 127 -7.03 7.79 15.59
CA VAL A 127 -6.72 7.72 17.02
C VAL A 127 -6.83 9.10 17.66
N ALA A 128 -6.25 10.13 17.04
CA ALA A 128 -6.32 11.51 17.51
C ALA A 128 -7.77 12.02 17.59
N PHE A 129 -8.59 11.70 16.58
CA PHE A 129 -10.01 12.02 16.59
C PHE A 129 -10.74 11.37 17.78
N GLY A 130 -10.39 10.12 18.11
CA GLY A 130 -10.90 9.43 19.29
C GLY A 130 -10.50 10.10 20.61
N MET A 131 -9.25 10.53 20.73
CA MET A 131 -8.76 11.27 21.90
C MET A 131 -9.52 12.59 22.07
N MET A 132 -9.78 13.31 20.99
CA MET A 132 -10.56 14.53 20.98
C MET A 132 -12.01 14.28 21.42
N LEU A 133 -12.67 13.24 20.90
CA LEU A 133 -14.03 12.89 21.31
C LEU A 133 -14.09 12.53 22.80
N LEU A 134 -13.10 11.79 23.30
CA LEU A 134 -13.03 11.43 24.71
C LEU A 134 -12.90 12.68 25.60
N ALA A 135 -11.98 13.59 25.24
CA ALA A 135 -11.82 14.84 25.96
C ALA A 135 -13.11 15.67 25.96
N LEU A 136 -13.77 15.78 24.79
CA LEU A 136 -15.04 16.49 24.67
C LEU A 136 -16.15 15.83 25.53
N TYR A 137 -16.25 14.51 25.54
CA TYR A 137 -17.19 13.78 26.36
C TYR A 137 -16.97 14.06 27.85
N LEU A 138 -15.73 14.05 28.32
CA LEU A 138 -15.41 14.31 29.74
C LEU A 138 -15.72 15.75 30.13
N VAL A 139 -15.29 16.72 29.35
CA VAL A 139 -15.46 18.15 29.60
C VAL A 139 -16.94 18.57 29.61
N LEU A 140 -17.72 18.06 28.66
CA LEU A 140 -19.20 18.31 28.64
C LEU A 140 -19.94 17.70 29.83
N GLY A 141 -19.29 16.86 30.64
CA GLY A 141 -19.81 16.37 31.92
C GLY A 141 -19.83 17.41 33.03
N ILE A 142 -19.02 18.45 32.90
CA ILE A 142 -18.90 19.51 33.92
C ILE A 142 -20.04 20.51 33.73
N ARG A 143 -20.89 20.66 34.75
CA ARG A 143 -22.11 21.48 34.66
C ARG A 143 -21.81 22.99 34.68
N ASN A 144 -20.92 23.42 35.59
CA ASN A 144 -20.62 24.84 35.80
C ASN A 144 -19.68 25.38 34.72
N PHE A 145 -19.94 26.59 34.23
CA PHE A 145 -19.19 27.23 33.14
C PHE A 145 -17.71 27.42 33.45
N ILE A 146 -17.35 28.01 34.60
CA ILE A 146 -15.96 28.34 34.95
C ILE A 146 -15.08 27.07 35.06
N PRO A 147 -15.45 26.04 35.85
CA PRO A 147 -14.68 24.78 35.86
C PRO A 147 -14.60 24.10 34.50
N ARG A 148 -15.66 24.17 33.68
CA ARG A 148 -15.68 23.60 32.33
C ARG A 148 -14.74 24.37 31.42
N LEU A 149 -14.67 25.71 31.49
CA LEU A 149 -13.74 26.54 30.72
C LEU A 149 -12.28 26.21 31.09
N ILE A 150 -11.96 26.08 32.38
CA ILE A 150 -10.63 25.72 32.87
C ILE A 150 -10.27 24.32 32.39
N ALA A 151 -11.16 23.34 32.51
CA ALA A 151 -10.96 21.99 32.01
C ALA A 151 -10.79 21.96 30.48
N SER A 152 -11.54 22.78 29.74
CA SER A 152 -11.42 22.92 28.29
C SER A 152 -10.05 23.50 27.90
N LEU A 153 -9.56 24.48 28.64
CA LEU A 153 -8.23 25.06 28.40
C LEU A 153 -7.14 24.01 28.59
N PHE A 154 -7.18 23.30 29.70
CA PHE A 154 -6.22 22.22 29.97
C PHE A 154 -6.31 21.10 28.93
N ALA A 155 -7.52 20.70 28.55
CA ALA A 155 -7.74 19.69 27.49
C ALA A 155 -7.23 20.17 26.12
N SER A 156 -7.39 21.46 25.77
CA SER A 156 -6.87 22.00 24.51
C SER A 156 -5.33 21.94 24.45
N LEU A 157 -4.67 22.29 25.55
CA LEU A 157 -3.20 22.21 25.67
C LEU A 157 -2.70 20.76 25.59
N LEU A 158 -3.33 19.87 26.36
CA LEU A 158 -3.01 18.44 26.33
C LEU A 158 -3.22 17.83 24.93
N LEU A 159 -4.37 18.10 24.31
CA LEU A 159 -4.66 17.57 22.97
C LEU A 159 -3.67 18.11 21.93
N PHE A 160 -3.21 19.34 22.04
CA PHE A 160 -2.18 19.87 21.13
C PHE A 160 -0.90 19.04 21.20
N GLY A 161 -0.42 18.76 22.41
CA GLY A 161 0.78 17.94 22.61
C GLY A 161 0.56 16.45 22.28
N LEU A 162 -0.57 15.87 22.69
CA LEU A 162 -0.81 14.44 22.61
C LEU A 162 -1.45 13.97 21.30
N ALA A 163 -2.32 14.80 20.68
CA ALA A 163 -3.11 14.44 19.52
C ALA A 163 -2.91 15.35 18.30
N GLY A 164 -2.35 16.55 18.48
CA GLY A 164 -2.01 17.48 17.40
C GLY A 164 -3.20 18.33 16.93
N PRO A 165 -3.42 18.49 15.59
CA PRO A 165 -4.40 19.44 15.01
C PRO A 165 -5.83 19.32 15.51
N VAL A 166 -6.27 18.14 15.95
CA VAL A 166 -7.62 17.95 16.51
C VAL A 166 -7.88 18.82 17.76
N SER A 167 -6.84 19.36 18.38
CA SER A 167 -6.97 20.32 19.48
C SER A 167 -7.70 21.60 19.06
N LEU A 168 -7.48 22.07 17.83
CA LEU A 168 -8.22 23.20 17.27
C LEU A 168 -9.69 22.85 17.04
N LEU A 169 -9.98 21.66 16.53
CA LEU A 169 -11.35 21.17 16.35
C LEU A 169 -12.07 21.06 17.70
N PHE A 170 -11.39 20.57 18.73
CA PHE A 170 -11.91 20.54 20.10
C PHE A 170 -12.24 21.95 20.62
N ALA A 171 -11.28 22.87 20.49
CA ALA A 171 -11.45 24.28 20.95
C ALA A 171 -12.64 24.96 20.26
N LEU A 172 -12.72 24.83 18.92
CA LEU A 172 -13.87 25.36 18.14
C LEU A 172 -15.19 24.72 18.55
N SER A 173 -15.18 23.41 18.84
CA SER A 173 -16.38 22.68 19.29
C SER A 173 -16.88 23.17 20.64
N MET A 174 -15.97 23.49 21.56
CA MET A 174 -16.33 24.08 22.85
C MET A 174 -16.92 25.49 22.69
N VAL A 175 -16.34 26.34 21.84
CA VAL A 175 -16.92 27.66 21.52
C VAL A 175 -18.32 27.51 20.94
N GLY A 176 -18.46 26.61 19.95
CA GLY A 176 -19.77 26.34 19.32
C GLY A 176 -20.80 25.85 20.33
N TYR A 177 -20.45 24.93 21.21
CA TYR A 177 -21.32 24.42 22.26
C TYR A 177 -21.78 25.52 23.22
N GLU A 178 -20.84 26.34 23.76
CA GLU A 178 -21.16 27.42 24.70
C GLU A 178 -22.02 28.51 24.06
N ALA A 179 -21.73 28.91 22.84
CA ALA A 179 -22.49 29.91 22.09
C ALA A 179 -23.92 29.41 21.80
N MET A 180 -24.08 28.18 21.28
CA MET A 180 -25.38 27.61 20.92
C MET A 180 -26.21 27.26 22.17
N SER A 181 -25.57 26.92 23.27
CA SER A 181 -26.26 26.68 24.57
C SER A 181 -26.64 27.98 25.27
N ARG A 182 -26.36 29.15 24.70
CA ARG A 182 -26.60 30.48 25.25
C ARG A 182 -26.06 30.63 26.68
N THR A 183 -24.88 30.03 26.93
CA THR A 183 -24.24 30.15 28.25
C THR A 183 -23.86 31.60 28.51
N PRO A 184 -24.15 32.16 29.70
CA PRO A 184 -23.70 33.51 30.04
C PRO A 184 -22.16 33.61 29.88
N ARG A 185 -21.70 34.71 29.25
CA ARG A 185 -20.25 34.98 29.02
C ARG A 185 -19.56 33.94 28.13
N TRP A 186 -20.27 33.25 27.20
CA TRP A 186 -19.77 32.26 26.28
C TRP A 186 -18.52 32.76 25.48
N TYR A 187 -18.41 34.08 25.25
CA TYR A 187 -17.30 34.69 24.51
C TYR A 187 -15.95 34.48 25.18
N TYR A 188 -15.87 34.19 26.47
CA TYR A 188 -14.62 33.80 27.12
C TYR A 188 -14.08 32.48 26.57
N SER A 189 -14.92 31.62 26.03
CA SER A 189 -14.43 30.37 25.40
C SER A 189 -13.60 30.61 24.11
N ALA A 190 -13.67 31.81 23.51
CA ALA A 190 -12.83 32.18 22.38
C ALA A 190 -11.32 32.18 22.70
N ILE A 191 -10.96 32.19 23.99
CA ILE A 191 -9.56 32.03 24.41
C ILE A 191 -8.99 30.66 24.02
N LEU A 192 -9.83 29.62 23.93
CA LEU A 192 -9.39 28.26 23.61
C LEU A 192 -8.74 28.15 22.23
N PRO A 193 -9.44 28.50 21.12
CA PRO A 193 -8.81 28.47 19.80
C PRO A 193 -7.66 29.49 19.68
N MET A 194 -7.73 30.66 20.36
CA MET A 194 -6.65 31.64 20.35
C MET A 194 -5.34 31.05 20.88
N ILE A 195 -5.39 30.32 22.00
CA ILE A 195 -4.19 29.70 22.57
C ILE A 195 -3.64 28.61 21.64
N VAL A 196 -4.50 27.76 21.05
CA VAL A 196 -4.06 26.75 20.09
C VAL A 196 -3.42 27.40 18.87
N LEU A 197 -3.99 28.49 18.36
CA LEU A 197 -3.40 29.24 17.23
C LEU A 197 -2.04 29.86 17.57
N ILE A 198 -1.89 30.43 18.77
CA ILE A 198 -0.61 30.99 19.23
C ILE A 198 0.43 29.87 19.34
N LEU A 199 0.13 28.78 20.02
CA LEU A 199 1.05 27.65 20.16
C LEU A 199 1.44 27.07 18.81
N GLY A 200 0.48 26.89 17.91
CA GLY A 200 0.74 26.41 16.57
C GLY A 200 1.60 27.38 15.76
N GLY A 201 1.35 28.69 15.86
CA GLY A 201 2.16 29.73 15.25
C GLY A 201 3.61 29.72 15.77
N LEU A 202 3.80 29.51 17.07
CA LEU A 202 5.13 29.34 17.66
C LEU A 202 5.83 28.06 17.13
N CYS A 203 5.12 26.93 17.01
CA CYS A 203 5.69 25.70 16.45
C CYS A 203 6.19 25.91 15.01
N VAL A 204 5.46 26.67 14.18
CA VAL A 204 5.91 26.98 12.81
C VAL A 204 7.08 27.95 12.83
N ARG A 205 7.00 29.00 13.66
CA ARG A 205 8.06 30.02 13.77
C ARG A 205 9.41 29.42 14.21
N TYR A 206 9.38 28.46 15.13
CA TYR A 206 10.59 27.78 15.62
C TYR A 206 10.92 26.50 14.84
N SER A 207 10.30 26.29 13.69
CA SER A 207 10.54 25.14 12.80
C SER A 207 10.34 23.76 13.44
N VAL A 208 9.53 23.68 14.50
CA VAL A 208 9.11 22.39 15.08
C VAL A 208 8.18 21.65 14.12
N ILE A 209 7.34 22.39 13.39
CA ILE A 209 6.49 21.90 12.30
C ILE A 209 6.70 22.82 11.09
N GLY A 210 6.92 22.26 9.92
CA GLY A 210 7.32 23.01 8.74
C GLY A 210 6.28 23.99 8.17
N GLU A 211 4.98 23.66 8.29
CA GLU A 211 3.90 24.40 7.63
C GLU A 211 2.65 24.53 8.51
N TYR A 212 1.92 25.64 8.36
CA TYR A 212 0.67 25.89 9.10
C TYR A 212 -0.41 24.83 8.85
N ARG A 213 -0.50 24.25 7.64
CA ARG A 213 -1.47 23.20 7.33
C ARG A 213 -1.28 21.96 8.20
N PHE A 214 -0.04 21.61 8.54
CA PHE A 214 0.24 20.46 9.40
C PHE A 214 -0.01 20.72 10.89
N VAL A 215 -0.14 21.99 11.27
CA VAL A 215 -0.43 22.36 12.66
C VAL A 215 -1.93 22.43 12.92
N PHE A 216 -2.71 22.92 11.94
CA PHE A 216 -4.11 23.30 12.17
C PHE A 216 -5.12 22.45 11.42
N LEU A 217 -4.70 21.70 10.41
CA LEU A 217 -5.58 20.92 9.53
C LEU A 217 -5.28 19.42 9.62
N PRO A 218 -6.24 18.58 9.22
CA PRO A 218 -6.04 17.12 9.19
C PRO A 218 -4.94 16.65 8.22
N ASP A 219 -4.38 17.54 7.41
CA ASP A 219 -3.21 17.30 6.54
C ASP A 219 -2.02 16.71 7.32
N SER A 220 -1.87 17.03 8.60
CA SER A 220 -0.87 16.42 9.49
C SER A 220 -0.96 14.89 9.57
N TYR A 221 -2.11 14.33 9.32
CA TYR A 221 -2.37 12.89 9.34
C TYR A 221 -2.27 12.26 7.95
N TYR A 222 -1.63 12.95 7.01
CA TYR A 222 -1.41 12.49 5.65
C TYR A 222 0.06 12.54 5.27
N TYR A 223 0.44 11.86 4.18
CA TYR A 223 1.81 11.89 3.70
C TYR A 223 2.19 13.31 3.24
N PHE A 224 3.23 13.85 3.82
CA PHE A 224 3.57 15.29 3.72
C PHE A 224 3.90 15.78 2.30
N ARG A 225 4.31 14.87 1.38
CA ARG A 225 4.63 15.22 -0.02
C ARG A 225 3.42 15.26 -0.93
N LEU A 226 2.26 14.78 -0.47
CA LEU A 226 1.04 14.71 -1.26
C LEU A 226 -0.03 15.65 -0.71
N VAL A 227 -0.94 16.06 -1.60
CA VAL A 227 -2.14 16.79 -1.21
C VAL A 227 -3.23 15.77 -0.91
N PRO A 228 -3.82 15.77 0.29
CA PRO A 228 -4.85 14.83 0.65
C PRO A 228 -6.14 15.07 -0.15
N ASP A 229 -6.90 14.00 -0.34
CA ASP A 229 -8.24 14.10 -0.92
C ASP A 229 -9.18 14.85 0.02
N LYS A 230 -10.15 15.57 -0.52
CA LYS A 230 -11.10 16.41 0.24
C LYS A 230 -11.85 15.64 1.35
N VAL A 231 -11.97 14.33 1.20
CA VAL A 231 -12.62 13.45 2.17
C VAL A 231 -12.02 13.54 3.58
N ILE A 232 -10.74 13.89 3.71
CA ILE A 232 -10.07 14.03 5.02
C ILE A 232 -10.70 15.14 5.88
N TYR A 233 -11.22 16.20 5.24
CA TYR A 233 -11.86 17.32 5.94
C TYR A 233 -13.32 17.03 6.29
N PHE A 234 -13.96 16.07 5.59
CA PHE A 234 -15.39 15.79 5.80
C PHE A 234 -15.70 15.25 7.20
N SER A 235 -14.79 14.51 7.82
CA SER A 235 -14.96 14.04 9.19
C SER A 235 -15.08 15.19 10.19
N TRP A 236 -14.25 16.23 10.03
CA TRP A 236 -14.26 17.41 10.89
C TRP A 236 -15.49 18.28 10.64
N ILE A 237 -15.83 18.52 9.38
CA ILE A 237 -17.00 19.29 8.97
C ILE A 237 -18.28 18.60 9.44
N ALA A 238 -18.42 17.29 9.18
CA ALA A 238 -19.60 16.52 9.55
C ALA A 238 -19.77 16.44 11.07
N PHE A 239 -18.67 16.26 11.80
CA PHE A 239 -18.67 16.27 13.27
C PHE A 239 -19.16 17.62 13.82
N TYR A 240 -18.54 18.74 13.37
CA TYR A 240 -18.89 20.07 13.84
C TYR A 240 -20.33 20.44 13.47
N ALA A 241 -20.76 20.15 12.24
CA ALA A 241 -22.12 20.38 11.80
C ALA A 241 -23.14 19.59 12.63
N ALA A 242 -22.90 18.29 12.89
CA ALA A 242 -23.78 17.47 13.70
C ALA A 242 -23.88 17.98 15.17
N LEU A 243 -22.76 18.47 15.73
CA LEU A 243 -22.73 19.06 17.06
C LEU A 243 -23.55 20.35 17.10
N VAL A 244 -23.34 21.29 16.16
CA VAL A 244 -24.07 22.57 16.07
C VAL A 244 -25.57 22.33 15.87
N VAL A 245 -25.94 21.46 14.93
CA VAL A 245 -27.38 21.13 14.69
C VAL A 245 -28.02 20.55 15.93
N THR A 246 -27.32 19.68 16.66
CA THR A 246 -27.85 19.11 17.91
C THR A 246 -28.07 20.20 18.97
N CYS A 247 -27.13 21.14 19.12
CA CYS A 247 -27.25 22.28 20.02
C CYS A 247 -28.44 23.19 19.65
N LEU A 248 -28.62 23.50 18.37
CA LEU A 248 -29.72 24.34 17.86
C LEU A 248 -31.09 23.68 18.00
N CYS A 249 -31.17 22.35 17.91
CA CYS A 249 -32.38 21.58 18.08
C CYS A 249 -32.71 21.23 19.55
N LYS A 250 -31.80 21.56 20.46
CA LYS A 250 -32.00 21.37 21.90
C LYS A 250 -33.29 22.10 22.34
N ASN A 251 -34.11 21.42 23.11
CA ASN A 251 -35.40 21.92 23.65
C ASN A 251 -36.55 22.04 22.61
N LYS A 252 -36.40 21.63 21.35
CA LYS A 252 -37.52 21.50 20.42
C LYS A 252 -38.36 20.28 20.78
N GLU A 253 -39.66 20.32 20.43
CA GLU A 253 -40.54 19.18 20.65
C GLU A 253 -39.99 17.91 20.02
N SER A 254 -39.94 16.84 20.81
CA SER A 254 -39.47 15.57 20.31
C SER A 254 -40.53 14.92 19.43
N TRP A 255 -40.12 14.50 18.23
CA TRP A 255 -40.99 13.72 17.36
C TRP A 255 -41.31 12.36 18.01
N ALA A 256 -42.58 11.97 18.02
CA ALA A 256 -43.05 10.72 18.59
C ALA A 256 -43.67 9.81 17.52
N GLY A 257 -43.81 8.54 17.83
CA GLY A 257 -44.51 7.56 17.01
C GLY A 257 -43.97 7.43 15.56
N LYS A 258 -44.86 7.49 14.58
CA LYS A 258 -44.57 7.30 13.15
C LYS A 258 -43.56 8.30 12.61
N LYS A 259 -43.58 9.57 13.05
CA LYS A 259 -42.64 10.62 12.62
C LYS A 259 -41.19 10.28 13.03
N ARG A 260 -41.00 9.76 14.24
CA ARG A 260 -39.69 9.32 14.72
C ARG A 260 -39.16 8.13 13.93
N LEU A 261 -40.02 7.15 13.64
CA LEU A 261 -39.63 5.99 12.81
C LEU A 261 -39.24 6.42 11.39
N ALA A 262 -40.06 7.28 10.77
CA ALA A 262 -39.77 7.82 9.44
C ALA A 262 -38.42 8.57 9.40
N LEU A 263 -38.13 9.40 10.42
CA LEU A 263 -36.84 10.09 10.53
C LEU A 263 -35.67 9.08 10.66
N GLY A 264 -35.82 8.03 11.46
CA GLY A 264 -34.79 6.99 11.58
C GLY A 264 -34.53 6.24 10.27
N ILE A 265 -35.60 5.89 9.56
CA ILE A 265 -35.50 5.23 8.27
C ILE A 265 -34.84 6.16 7.23
N SER A 266 -35.24 7.44 7.16
CA SER A 266 -34.62 8.38 6.22
C SER A 266 -33.14 8.60 6.50
N GLN A 267 -32.71 8.72 7.74
CA GLN A 267 -31.31 8.81 8.13
C GLN A 267 -30.53 7.55 7.72
N PHE A 268 -31.10 6.36 7.94
CA PHE A 268 -30.48 5.10 7.55
C PHE A 268 -30.30 5.00 6.02
N ILE A 269 -31.31 5.39 5.26
CA ILE A 269 -31.23 5.41 3.78
C ILE A 269 -30.15 6.39 3.32
N ILE A 270 -30.10 7.60 3.89
CA ILE A 270 -29.11 8.62 3.53
C ILE A 270 -27.68 8.11 3.85
N LEU A 271 -27.46 7.53 5.04
CA LEU A 271 -26.16 6.95 5.39
C LEU A 271 -25.78 5.79 4.47
N GLY A 272 -26.74 4.94 4.10
CA GLY A 272 -26.53 3.85 3.13
C GLY A 272 -26.13 4.36 1.75
N LEU A 273 -26.78 5.41 1.25
CA LEU A 273 -26.44 6.05 -0.02
C LEU A 273 -25.05 6.72 0.02
N ILE A 274 -24.71 7.40 1.13
CA ILE A 274 -23.39 7.99 1.34
C ILE A 274 -22.33 6.89 1.39
N PHE A 275 -22.60 5.80 2.11
CA PHE A 275 -21.68 4.66 2.18
C PHE A 275 -21.42 4.04 0.79
N TRP A 276 -22.48 3.76 0.04
CA TRP A 276 -22.36 3.19 -1.31
C TRP A 276 -21.59 4.11 -2.23
N LYS A 277 -21.97 5.40 -2.29
CA LYS A 277 -21.28 6.37 -3.16
C LYS A 277 -19.84 6.64 -2.71
N GLY A 278 -19.59 6.68 -1.42
CA GLY A 278 -18.26 6.81 -0.85
C GLY A 278 -17.38 5.60 -1.14
N PHE A 279 -17.94 4.39 -1.11
CA PHE A 279 -17.22 3.18 -1.49
C PHE A 279 -16.85 3.17 -2.99
N ASP A 280 -17.76 3.61 -3.86
CA ASP A 280 -17.51 3.74 -5.29
C ASP A 280 -16.38 4.77 -5.59
N LEU A 281 -16.36 5.89 -4.86
CA LEU A 281 -15.37 6.97 -5.08
C LEU A 281 -14.02 6.72 -4.41
N TYR A 282 -14.01 6.21 -3.18
CA TYR A 282 -12.83 6.15 -2.31
C TYR A 282 -12.38 4.73 -1.96
N GLY A 283 -13.17 3.70 -2.29
CA GLY A 283 -12.90 2.30 -1.92
C GLY A 283 -11.68 1.65 -2.56
N GLU A 284 -10.90 2.42 -3.33
CA GLU A 284 -9.64 2.00 -3.98
C GLU A 284 -9.68 0.63 -4.68
N GLN A 285 -10.83 0.25 -5.22
CA GLN A 285 -10.99 -1.06 -5.90
C GLN A 285 -9.95 -1.29 -6.99
N LYS A 286 -9.51 -0.20 -7.66
CA LYS A 286 -8.48 -0.26 -8.72
C LYS A 286 -7.10 -0.61 -8.19
N SER A 287 -6.75 -0.20 -6.97
CA SER A 287 -5.46 -0.50 -6.34
C SER A 287 -5.47 -1.81 -5.54
N TYR A 288 -6.64 -2.38 -5.26
CA TYR A 288 -6.78 -3.60 -4.45
C TYR A 288 -6.01 -4.78 -5.05
N ARG A 289 -6.11 -4.98 -6.37
CA ARG A 289 -5.37 -6.02 -7.09
C ARG A 289 -3.85 -5.82 -6.97
N LEU A 290 -3.37 -4.58 -7.01
CA LEU A 290 -1.95 -4.26 -6.85
C LEU A 290 -1.47 -4.62 -5.43
N LYS A 291 -2.23 -4.22 -4.41
CA LYS A 291 -1.95 -4.55 -2.99
C LYS A 291 -1.94 -6.07 -2.76
N MET A 292 -2.84 -6.79 -3.42
CA MET A 292 -2.91 -8.26 -3.39
C MET A 292 -1.66 -8.90 -4.01
N MET A 293 -1.21 -8.42 -5.17
CA MET A 293 0.00 -8.93 -5.84
C MET A 293 1.27 -8.64 -5.02
N ASP A 294 1.36 -7.46 -4.40
CA ASP A 294 2.45 -7.13 -3.48
C ASP A 294 2.49 -8.07 -2.27
N TYR A 295 1.34 -8.36 -1.68
CA TYR A 295 1.23 -9.35 -0.60
C TYR A 295 1.67 -10.75 -1.03
N PHE A 296 1.23 -11.23 -2.21
CA PHE A 296 1.64 -12.53 -2.73
C PHE A 296 3.14 -12.58 -3.06
N THR A 297 3.73 -11.49 -3.52
CA THR A 297 5.18 -11.37 -3.72
C THR A 297 5.93 -11.52 -2.40
N ARG A 298 5.49 -10.81 -1.37
CA ARG A 298 6.08 -10.86 -0.03
C ARG A 298 6.00 -12.26 0.62
N THR A 299 4.93 -12.98 0.33
CA THR A 299 4.69 -14.34 0.86
C THR A 299 5.09 -15.45 -0.12
N GLU A 300 5.78 -15.09 -1.22
CA GLU A 300 6.27 -16.00 -2.26
C GLU A 300 5.19 -16.89 -2.90
N GLN A 301 3.95 -16.39 -2.96
CA GLN A 301 2.80 -17.10 -3.52
C GLN A 301 2.69 -16.86 -5.04
N TRP A 302 3.72 -17.24 -5.80
CA TRP A 302 3.86 -16.96 -7.23
C TRP A 302 2.71 -17.49 -8.07
N ASP A 303 2.19 -18.69 -7.77
CA ASP A 303 1.04 -19.26 -8.48
C ASP A 303 -0.22 -18.42 -8.35
N ARG A 304 -0.45 -17.80 -7.18
CA ARG A 304 -1.59 -16.90 -6.97
C ARG A 304 -1.46 -15.61 -7.80
N ILE A 305 -0.26 -15.10 -7.98
CA ILE A 305 0.00 -13.97 -8.89
C ILE A 305 -0.40 -14.37 -10.32
N LEU A 306 0.08 -15.52 -10.79
CA LEU A 306 -0.20 -16.01 -12.14
C LEU A 306 -1.69 -16.30 -12.37
N VAL A 307 -2.38 -16.87 -11.38
CA VAL A 307 -3.85 -17.06 -11.45
C VAL A 307 -4.58 -15.73 -11.57
N SER A 308 -4.15 -14.70 -10.83
CA SER A 308 -4.75 -13.36 -10.92
C SER A 308 -4.46 -12.64 -12.23
N CYS A 309 -3.46 -13.08 -13.01
CA CYS A 309 -3.07 -12.52 -14.31
C CYS A 309 -3.66 -13.27 -15.52
N LYS A 310 -4.55 -14.24 -15.32
CA LYS A 310 -5.21 -14.94 -16.43
C LYS A 310 -6.10 -14.04 -17.29
N GLU A 311 -6.69 -13.01 -16.68
CA GLU A 311 -7.44 -12.00 -17.43
C GLU A 311 -6.48 -11.03 -18.14
N PRO A 312 -6.71 -10.74 -19.43
CA PRO A 312 -5.89 -9.80 -20.18
C PRO A 312 -5.80 -8.43 -19.51
N THR A 313 -4.58 -7.90 -19.38
CA THR A 313 -4.33 -6.59 -18.80
C THR A 313 -3.32 -5.80 -19.62
N THR A 314 -3.51 -4.49 -19.69
CA THR A 314 -2.55 -3.54 -20.27
C THR A 314 -1.75 -2.80 -19.20
N ASN A 315 -2.07 -3.02 -17.93
CA ASN A 315 -1.41 -2.35 -16.82
C ASN A 315 0.01 -2.91 -16.63
N GLN A 316 1.00 -2.08 -16.89
CA GLN A 316 2.42 -2.45 -16.83
C GLN A 316 2.86 -2.96 -15.44
N LEU A 317 2.25 -2.47 -14.34
CA LEU A 317 2.55 -2.96 -13.00
C LEU A 317 2.14 -4.42 -12.83
N TYR A 318 0.95 -4.78 -13.31
CA TYR A 318 0.48 -6.18 -13.25
C TYR A 318 1.34 -7.10 -14.10
N LEU A 319 1.75 -6.64 -15.28
CA LEU A 319 2.67 -7.39 -16.14
C LEU A 319 4.04 -7.57 -15.47
N CYS A 320 4.52 -6.56 -14.73
CA CYS A 320 5.78 -6.65 -14.01
C CYS A 320 5.73 -7.72 -12.89
N TYR A 321 4.66 -7.76 -12.08
CA TYR A 321 4.44 -8.83 -11.10
C TYR A 321 4.31 -10.20 -11.75
N GLN A 322 3.60 -10.30 -12.87
CA GLN A 322 3.43 -11.53 -13.65
C GLN A 322 4.78 -12.09 -14.13
N ASN A 323 5.57 -11.26 -14.80
CA ASN A 323 6.86 -11.66 -15.35
C ASN A 323 7.88 -11.99 -14.26
N MET A 324 7.86 -11.25 -13.14
CA MET A 324 8.64 -11.58 -11.94
C MET A 324 8.24 -12.95 -11.36
N ALA A 325 6.95 -13.25 -11.28
CA ALA A 325 6.48 -14.55 -10.80
C ALA A 325 6.92 -15.70 -11.73
N LEU A 326 6.85 -15.51 -13.06
CA LEU A 326 7.36 -16.47 -14.04
C LEU A 326 8.87 -16.70 -13.89
N ALA A 327 9.63 -15.63 -13.66
CA ALA A 327 11.08 -15.71 -13.45
C ALA A 327 11.43 -16.43 -12.15
N ARG A 328 10.73 -16.14 -11.06
CA ARG A 328 10.91 -16.82 -9.76
C ARG A 328 10.58 -18.31 -9.84
N LYS A 329 9.69 -18.72 -10.72
CA LYS A 329 9.40 -20.12 -11.02
C LYS A 329 10.38 -20.74 -12.03
N GLY A 330 11.27 -19.96 -12.64
CA GLY A 330 12.22 -20.41 -13.65
C GLY A 330 11.61 -20.67 -15.03
N ILE A 331 10.36 -20.25 -15.27
CA ILE A 331 9.60 -20.54 -16.51
C ILE A 331 9.33 -19.30 -17.37
N LEU A 332 10.02 -18.17 -17.10
CA LEU A 332 9.78 -16.92 -17.83
C LEU A 332 9.95 -17.09 -19.35
N ALA A 333 11.04 -17.70 -19.80
CA ALA A 333 11.33 -17.88 -21.22
C ALA A 333 10.47 -18.97 -21.89
N ASP A 334 9.83 -19.84 -21.11
CA ASP A 334 8.92 -20.87 -21.64
C ASP A 334 7.50 -20.39 -21.74
N GLU A 335 7.04 -19.57 -20.78
CA GLU A 335 5.63 -19.28 -20.61
C GLU A 335 5.24 -17.80 -20.72
N ALA A 336 6.19 -16.89 -21.00
CA ALA A 336 5.90 -15.46 -21.06
C ALA A 336 4.70 -15.14 -21.96
N PHE A 337 4.61 -15.76 -23.14
CA PHE A 337 3.58 -15.48 -24.14
C PHE A 337 2.27 -16.26 -23.93
N LYS A 338 2.22 -17.21 -22.98
CA LYS A 338 0.96 -17.79 -22.51
C LYS A 338 0.12 -16.77 -21.72
N TYR A 339 0.75 -15.70 -21.29
CA TYR A 339 0.12 -14.58 -20.60
C TYR A 339 0.13 -13.34 -21.48
N THR A 340 -0.77 -12.40 -21.21
CA THR A 340 -0.79 -11.13 -21.95
C THR A 340 0.52 -10.39 -21.74
N GLN A 341 1.09 -9.88 -22.83
CA GLN A 341 2.29 -9.05 -22.84
C GLN A 341 2.04 -7.73 -23.57
N HIS A 342 2.73 -6.66 -23.16
CA HIS A 342 2.59 -5.31 -23.71
C HIS A 342 3.94 -4.57 -23.78
N GLY A 343 4.85 -5.11 -24.56
CA GLY A 343 6.19 -4.56 -24.77
C GLY A 343 7.14 -4.72 -23.56
N PRO A 344 8.39 -4.25 -23.69
CA PRO A 344 9.45 -4.46 -22.69
C PRO A 344 9.17 -3.85 -21.32
N ARG A 345 8.35 -2.78 -21.24
CA ARG A 345 7.97 -2.15 -19.97
C ARG A 345 7.14 -3.05 -19.05
N GLY A 346 6.64 -4.18 -19.55
CA GLY A 346 6.04 -5.22 -18.71
C GLY A 346 7.06 -6.03 -17.90
N LEU A 347 8.35 -5.99 -18.26
CA LEU A 347 9.42 -6.64 -17.47
C LEU A 347 9.89 -5.74 -16.32
N MET A 348 9.95 -4.44 -16.57
CA MET A 348 10.43 -3.46 -15.63
C MET A 348 9.73 -2.11 -15.86
N VAL A 349 9.06 -1.61 -14.84
CA VAL A 349 8.38 -0.30 -14.91
C VAL A 349 9.35 0.85 -14.65
N ALA A 350 9.05 2.02 -15.19
CA ALA A 350 9.83 3.22 -14.90
C ALA A 350 9.68 3.64 -13.43
N TRP A 351 10.78 4.01 -12.80
CA TRP A 351 10.77 4.51 -11.43
C TRP A 351 10.14 5.91 -11.34
N ASN A 352 9.12 6.04 -10.51
CA ASN A 352 8.38 7.29 -10.30
C ASN A 352 8.59 7.89 -8.90
N LYS A 353 9.61 7.47 -8.17
CA LYS A 353 9.95 7.90 -6.80
C LYS A 353 8.89 7.57 -5.74
N SER A 354 7.91 6.71 -6.05
CA SER A 354 6.96 6.25 -5.05
C SER A 354 7.47 5.03 -4.29
N THR A 355 7.15 4.94 -3.01
CA THR A 355 7.53 3.85 -2.12
C THR A 355 7.14 2.47 -2.67
N THR A 356 5.92 2.35 -3.20
CA THR A 356 5.39 1.09 -3.74
C THR A 356 6.14 0.64 -5.00
N ILE A 357 6.45 1.57 -5.91
CA ILE A 357 7.20 1.24 -7.13
C ILE A 357 8.66 0.92 -6.79
N SER A 358 9.27 1.64 -5.86
CA SER A 358 10.63 1.32 -5.40
C SER A 358 10.69 -0.07 -4.76
N ALA A 359 9.69 -0.46 -3.96
CA ALA A 359 9.61 -1.82 -3.40
C ALA A 359 9.48 -2.90 -4.48
N LEU A 360 8.59 -2.70 -5.46
CA LEU A 360 8.44 -3.61 -6.60
C LEU A 360 9.75 -3.73 -7.39
N LEU A 361 10.39 -2.61 -7.72
CA LEU A 361 11.65 -2.62 -8.46
C LEU A 361 12.78 -3.31 -7.68
N SER A 362 12.84 -3.12 -6.35
CA SER A 362 13.77 -3.86 -5.51
C SER A 362 13.60 -5.37 -5.65
N ASP A 363 12.36 -5.87 -5.65
CA ASP A 363 12.08 -7.30 -5.82
C ASP A 363 12.41 -7.80 -7.24
N VAL A 364 12.10 -7.01 -8.26
CA VAL A 364 12.41 -7.32 -9.66
C VAL A 364 13.92 -7.42 -9.87
N TYR A 365 14.68 -6.41 -9.43
CA TYR A 365 16.14 -6.42 -9.55
C TYR A 365 16.77 -7.56 -8.74
N PHE A 366 16.27 -7.84 -7.55
CA PHE A 366 16.72 -8.96 -6.76
C PHE A 366 16.40 -10.31 -7.44
N THR A 367 15.29 -10.41 -8.14
CA THR A 367 14.94 -11.60 -8.93
C THR A 367 15.88 -11.80 -10.11
N MET A 368 16.32 -10.71 -10.74
CA MET A 368 17.32 -10.75 -11.83
C MET A 368 18.75 -11.01 -11.33
N GLY A 369 18.99 -10.89 -10.01
CA GLY A 369 20.33 -11.02 -9.42
C GLY A 369 21.11 -9.70 -9.38
N ASN A 370 20.52 -8.57 -9.74
CA ASN A 370 21.17 -7.26 -9.60
C ASN A 370 21.03 -6.74 -8.16
N VAL A 371 22.02 -7.06 -7.35
CA VAL A 371 22.04 -6.72 -5.92
C VAL A 371 22.16 -5.22 -5.71
N ALA A 372 22.94 -4.50 -6.53
CA ALA A 372 23.15 -3.06 -6.42
C ALA A 372 21.84 -2.29 -6.64
N ALA A 373 21.16 -2.53 -7.74
CA ALA A 373 19.90 -1.88 -8.06
C ALA A 373 18.79 -2.29 -7.08
N ALA A 374 18.78 -3.55 -6.62
CA ALA A 374 17.85 -4.00 -5.59
C ALA A 374 18.05 -3.26 -4.25
N GLN A 375 19.31 -3.01 -3.86
CA GLN A 375 19.65 -2.24 -2.66
C GLN A 375 19.23 -0.78 -2.78
N GLU A 376 19.53 -0.13 -3.91
CA GLU A 376 19.12 1.26 -4.19
C GLU A 376 17.61 1.41 -4.05
N MET A 377 16.84 0.58 -4.73
CA MET A 377 15.38 0.65 -4.71
C MET A 377 14.80 0.31 -3.32
N ALA A 378 15.43 -0.59 -2.58
CA ALA A 378 15.06 -0.88 -1.19
C ALA A 378 15.28 0.35 -0.29
N PHE A 379 16.40 1.05 -0.48
CA PHE A 379 16.73 2.27 0.26
C PHE A 379 15.73 3.40 -0.06
N GLU A 380 15.43 3.63 -1.34
CA GLU A 380 14.45 4.61 -1.77
C GLU A 380 13.04 4.32 -1.23
N SER A 381 12.63 3.06 -1.23
CA SER A 381 11.36 2.65 -0.63
C SER A 381 11.34 2.84 0.89
N ASN A 382 12.45 2.56 1.56
CA ASN A 382 12.56 2.71 3.00
C ASN A 382 12.50 4.18 3.44
N ILE A 383 13.21 5.08 2.74
CA ILE A 383 13.18 6.52 3.02
C ILE A 383 11.82 7.14 2.68
N GLY A 384 11.21 6.69 1.60
CA GLY A 384 9.92 7.18 1.13
C GLY A 384 8.72 6.67 1.94
N ALA A 385 8.93 5.77 2.92
CA ALA A 385 7.85 5.21 3.72
C ALA A 385 7.07 6.27 4.50
N LEU A 386 5.82 5.98 4.81
CA LEU A 386 4.89 6.91 5.47
C LEU A 386 5.36 7.33 6.87
N CYS A 387 5.91 6.35 7.64
CA CYS A 387 6.41 6.54 9.00
C CYS A 387 7.64 5.66 9.25
N ASP A 388 8.80 6.29 9.47
CA ASP A 388 10.02 5.71 10.04
C ASP A 388 10.67 4.55 9.28
N GLY A 389 10.16 4.17 8.12
CA GLY A 389 10.71 3.15 7.26
C GLY A 389 9.72 2.05 6.84
N ASN A 390 10.22 1.16 5.97
CA ASN A 390 9.51 -0.01 5.47
C ASN A 390 10.21 -1.27 5.99
N PRO A 391 9.58 -2.08 6.88
CA PRO A 391 10.23 -3.23 7.48
C PRO A 391 10.70 -4.28 6.47
N ARG A 392 9.95 -4.54 5.39
CA ARG A 392 10.34 -5.47 4.32
C ARG A 392 11.56 -4.97 3.55
N MET A 393 11.60 -3.68 3.24
CA MET A 393 12.77 -3.10 2.57
C MET A 393 13.97 -3.00 3.49
N THR A 394 13.75 -2.83 4.79
CA THR A 394 14.83 -2.95 5.80
C THR A 394 15.40 -4.37 5.83
N GLN A 395 14.55 -5.43 5.71
CA GLN A 395 15.04 -6.81 5.54
C GLN A 395 15.87 -6.96 4.26
N ARG A 396 15.43 -6.36 3.14
CA ARG A 396 16.19 -6.35 1.88
C ARG A 396 17.55 -5.66 2.05
N LEU A 397 17.59 -4.54 2.77
CA LEU A 397 18.84 -3.84 3.08
C LEU A 397 19.77 -4.69 3.96
N VAL A 398 19.26 -5.46 4.91
CA VAL A 398 20.07 -6.46 5.64
C VAL A 398 20.67 -7.46 4.66
N GLN A 399 19.84 -8.10 3.82
CA GLN A 399 20.29 -9.12 2.86
C GLN A 399 21.36 -8.58 1.92
N THR A 400 21.13 -7.43 1.30
CA THR A 400 22.08 -6.86 0.33
C THR A 400 23.39 -6.45 0.99
N ASN A 401 23.38 -5.90 2.21
CA ASN A 401 24.60 -5.57 2.93
C ASN A 401 25.38 -6.82 3.41
N LEU A 402 24.70 -7.91 3.77
CA LEU A 402 25.35 -9.20 4.03
C LEU A 402 26.00 -9.78 2.76
N ILE A 403 25.33 -9.68 1.62
CA ILE A 403 25.85 -10.10 0.31
C ILE A 403 27.12 -9.33 -0.04
N TYR A 404 27.16 -8.01 0.18
CA TYR A 404 28.35 -7.18 -0.04
C TYR A 404 29.46 -7.34 1.00
N GLY A 405 29.21 -8.03 2.12
CA GLY A 405 30.14 -8.07 3.24
C GLY A 405 30.21 -6.75 4.03
N ALA A 406 29.24 -5.85 3.82
CA ALA A 406 29.12 -4.58 4.54
C ALA A 406 28.51 -4.80 5.96
N TYR A 407 29.15 -5.65 6.74
CA TYR A 407 28.65 -6.13 8.03
C TYR A 407 28.28 -5.05 9.03
N PRO A 408 29.07 -3.95 9.21
CA PRO A 408 28.69 -2.87 10.13
C PRO A 408 27.40 -2.17 9.75
N VAL A 409 27.06 -2.14 8.44
CA VAL A 409 25.81 -1.56 7.94
C VAL A 409 24.67 -2.56 8.12
N ALA A 410 24.89 -3.83 7.79
CA ALA A 410 23.91 -4.89 8.01
C ALA A 410 23.50 -4.96 9.49
N GLU A 411 24.47 -4.88 10.42
CA GLU A 411 24.24 -4.91 11.85
C GLU A 411 23.32 -3.79 12.33
N LYS A 412 23.46 -2.56 11.79
CA LYS A 412 22.55 -1.45 12.11
C LYS A 412 21.11 -1.74 11.71
N TYR A 413 20.89 -2.29 10.50
CA TYR A 413 19.54 -2.64 10.05
C TYR A 413 18.97 -3.84 10.83
N ILE A 414 19.80 -4.83 11.18
CA ILE A 414 19.42 -5.94 12.06
C ILE A 414 18.96 -5.40 13.41
N ALA A 415 19.73 -4.49 14.04
CA ALA A 415 19.39 -3.90 15.33
C ALA A 415 18.06 -3.13 15.30
N VAL A 416 17.75 -2.44 14.18
CA VAL A 416 16.45 -1.79 13.97
C VAL A 416 15.32 -2.80 14.00
N LEU A 417 15.43 -3.90 13.26
CA LEU A 417 14.38 -4.92 13.16
C LEU A 417 14.26 -5.77 14.43
N GLU A 418 15.33 -5.99 15.18
CA GLU A 418 15.30 -6.67 16.48
C GLU A 418 14.42 -5.97 17.52
N ASN A 419 14.23 -4.66 17.35
CA ASN A 419 13.39 -3.84 18.20
C ASN A 419 11.94 -3.70 17.68
N THR A 420 11.48 -4.61 16.81
CA THR A 420 10.10 -4.64 16.32
C THR A 420 9.32 -5.82 16.92
N PHE A 421 7.98 -5.81 16.79
CA PHE A 421 7.14 -6.91 17.28
C PHE A 421 7.33 -8.20 16.46
N TYR A 422 7.31 -8.10 15.12
CA TYR A 422 7.14 -9.26 14.24
C TYR A 422 8.38 -9.61 13.42
N TYR A 423 9.36 -8.71 13.32
CA TYR A 423 10.59 -8.95 12.55
C TYR A 423 11.79 -9.33 13.42
N LYS A 424 11.62 -9.30 14.75
CA LYS A 424 12.67 -9.55 15.74
C LYS A 424 13.36 -10.89 15.57
N ASP A 425 12.59 -11.96 15.42
CA ASP A 425 13.16 -13.32 15.36
C ASP A 425 13.89 -13.54 14.04
N TRP A 426 13.34 -13.03 12.93
CA TRP A 426 14.04 -13.04 11.66
C TRP A 426 15.36 -12.26 11.73
N ALA A 427 15.36 -11.08 12.33
CA ALA A 427 16.54 -10.23 12.45
C ALA A 427 17.64 -10.91 13.31
N LYS A 428 17.27 -11.52 14.43
CA LYS A 428 18.19 -12.29 15.26
C LYS A 428 18.82 -13.44 14.49
N ALA A 429 18.05 -14.13 13.66
CA ALA A 429 18.56 -15.21 12.84
C ALA A 429 19.60 -14.75 11.80
N GLN A 430 19.58 -13.46 11.37
CA GLN A 430 20.58 -12.93 10.47
C GLN A 430 21.95 -12.67 11.12
N ARG A 431 22.02 -12.59 12.45
CA ARG A 431 23.30 -12.33 13.15
C ARG A 431 24.37 -13.39 12.90
N LYS A 432 23.98 -14.63 12.57
CA LYS A 432 24.93 -15.73 12.24
C LYS A 432 25.79 -15.43 11.01
N PHE A 433 25.35 -14.51 10.15
CA PHE A 433 26.06 -14.12 8.94
C PHE A 433 27.00 -12.93 9.14
N LEU A 434 26.89 -12.20 10.27
CA LEU A 434 27.74 -11.05 10.55
C LEU A 434 29.19 -11.47 10.73
N TYR A 435 30.09 -10.86 9.96
CA TYR A 435 31.54 -11.12 10.00
C TYR A 435 31.91 -12.59 9.73
N ASN A 436 31.03 -13.31 9.01
CA ASN A 436 31.18 -14.72 8.69
C ASN A 436 30.91 -14.96 7.20
N ASP A 437 31.94 -14.74 6.38
CA ASP A 437 31.86 -14.90 4.93
C ASP A 437 31.49 -16.33 4.51
N GLU A 438 32.02 -17.35 5.21
CA GLU A 438 31.71 -18.75 4.92
C GLU A 438 30.21 -19.05 5.11
N ALA A 439 29.62 -18.54 6.18
CA ALA A 439 28.18 -18.71 6.42
C ALA A 439 27.33 -18.01 5.34
N VAL A 440 27.78 -16.85 4.85
CA VAL A 440 27.09 -16.13 3.75
C VAL A 440 27.22 -16.89 2.44
N GLU A 441 28.41 -17.41 2.10
CA GLU A 441 28.66 -18.13 0.85
C GLU A 441 27.95 -19.48 0.77
N THR A 442 27.79 -20.15 1.90
CA THR A 442 27.09 -21.44 1.99
C THR A 442 25.57 -21.30 2.05
N ASP A 443 25.05 -20.09 2.35
CA ASP A 443 23.61 -19.85 2.34
C ASP A 443 23.05 -19.87 0.90
N PRO A 444 21.99 -20.65 0.64
CA PRO A 444 21.45 -20.81 -0.70
C PRO A 444 21.02 -19.49 -1.38
N LEU A 445 20.51 -18.53 -0.62
CA LEU A 445 20.07 -17.24 -1.15
C LEU A 445 21.24 -16.25 -1.21
N LEU A 446 21.91 -16.01 -0.06
CA LEU A 446 22.93 -14.97 0.04
C LEU A 446 24.17 -15.33 -0.80
N GLY A 447 24.63 -16.57 -0.75
CA GLY A 447 25.78 -17.04 -1.52
C GLY A 447 25.52 -17.04 -3.02
N ASN A 448 24.32 -17.45 -3.46
CA ASN A 448 23.97 -17.35 -4.87
C ASN A 448 23.96 -15.89 -5.34
N MET A 449 23.40 -14.98 -4.55
CA MET A 449 23.39 -13.54 -4.88
C MET A 449 24.79 -12.92 -4.82
N ARG A 450 25.67 -13.38 -3.92
CA ARG A 450 27.06 -12.92 -3.85
C ARG A 450 27.85 -13.25 -5.12
N ARG A 451 27.61 -14.40 -5.74
CA ARG A 451 28.20 -14.77 -7.05
C ARG A 451 27.77 -13.87 -8.20
N ASN A 452 26.63 -13.16 -8.06
CA ASN A 452 26.16 -12.20 -9.06
C ASN A 452 26.83 -10.82 -8.94
N LEU A 453 27.66 -10.57 -7.92
CA LEU A 453 28.30 -9.26 -7.77
C LEU A 453 29.27 -9.00 -8.91
N LEU A 454 29.03 -7.92 -9.65
CA LEU A 454 29.93 -7.44 -10.68
C LEU A 454 31.13 -6.71 -10.06
N ALA A 455 32.30 -6.85 -10.68
CA ALA A 455 33.51 -6.14 -10.23
C ALA A 455 33.37 -4.62 -10.33
N GLU A 456 32.57 -4.15 -11.28
CA GLU A 456 32.24 -2.75 -11.49
C GLU A 456 30.81 -2.49 -11.04
N ASN A 457 30.62 -1.50 -10.16
CA ASN A 457 29.28 -1.08 -9.73
C ASN A 457 28.61 -0.26 -10.84
N HIS A 458 27.81 -0.90 -11.66
CA HIS A 458 26.93 -0.24 -12.60
C HIS A 458 25.51 -0.21 -12.06
N LEU A 459 24.92 0.99 -12.02
CA LEU A 459 23.48 1.15 -11.84
C LEU A 459 22.81 0.87 -13.18
N ILE A 460 21.85 -0.04 -13.21
CA ILE A 460 21.06 -0.33 -14.41
C ILE A 460 20.28 0.92 -14.80
N GLN A 461 20.61 1.48 -15.96
CA GLN A 461 19.76 2.45 -16.64
C GLN A 461 18.93 1.71 -17.70
N MET A 462 17.76 2.25 -18.06
CA MET A 462 16.90 1.64 -19.07
C MET A 462 17.63 1.41 -20.41
N ASP A 463 18.54 2.29 -20.75
CA ASP A 463 19.31 2.23 -22.02
C ASP A 463 20.41 1.16 -22.05
N GLY A 464 20.72 0.52 -20.92
CA GLY A 464 21.70 -0.56 -20.81
C GLY A 464 21.17 -1.84 -20.17
N PHE A 465 19.85 -1.92 -20.02
CA PHE A 465 19.18 -2.99 -19.26
C PHE A 465 19.54 -4.40 -19.76
N ASP A 466 19.48 -4.62 -21.04
CA ASP A 466 19.79 -5.89 -21.69
C ASP A 466 21.28 -6.27 -21.54
N THR A 467 22.17 -5.31 -21.73
CA THR A 467 23.63 -5.51 -21.60
C THR A 467 23.99 -5.89 -20.17
N ASP A 468 23.42 -5.23 -19.18
CA ASP A 468 23.70 -5.52 -17.77
C ASP A 468 23.16 -6.90 -17.35
N LEU A 469 22.00 -7.32 -17.89
CA LEU A 469 21.46 -8.65 -17.64
C LEU A 469 22.35 -9.76 -18.22
N ILE A 470 22.91 -9.55 -19.41
CA ILE A 470 23.85 -10.50 -20.03
C ILE A 470 25.13 -10.58 -19.19
N ARG A 471 25.71 -9.45 -18.77
CA ARG A 471 26.89 -9.43 -17.88
C ARG A 471 26.64 -10.17 -16.57
N LEU A 472 25.47 -9.98 -15.95
CA LEU A 472 25.09 -10.71 -14.73
C LEU A 472 25.01 -12.23 -14.97
N ALA A 473 24.48 -12.64 -16.12
CA ALA A 473 24.39 -14.04 -16.49
C ALA A 473 25.77 -14.64 -16.78
N GLU A 474 26.65 -13.91 -17.48
CA GLU A 474 28.04 -14.32 -17.75
C GLU A 474 28.85 -14.45 -16.46
N GLN A 475 28.67 -13.50 -15.50
CA GLN A 475 29.35 -13.54 -14.20
C GLN A 475 28.93 -14.77 -13.38
N ASN A 476 27.67 -15.14 -13.43
CA ASN A 476 27.14 -16.32 -12.76
C ASN A 476 26.21 -17.12 -13.68
N PRO A 477 26.72 -18.13 -14.39
CA PRO A 477 25.91 -18.95 -15.30
C PRO A 477 24.73 -19.70 -14.64
N SER A 478 24.74 -19.82 -13.31
CA SER A 478 23.58 -20.36 -12.57
C SER A 478 22.41 -19.38 -12.47
N ASN A 479 22.63 -18.09 -12.76
CA ASN A 479 21.61 -17.05 -12.77
C ASN A 479 20.80 -17.06 -14.07
N LYS A 480 19.99 -18.09 -14.26
CA LYS A 480 19.12 -18.22 -15.44
C LYS A 480 18.11 -17.08 -15.56
N ALA A 481 17.71 -16.49 -14.44
CA ALA A 481 16.71 -15.42 -14.44
C ALA A 481 17.20 -14.20 -15.24
N ALA A 482 18.44 -13.74 -15.04
CA ALA A 482 19.02 -12.62 -15.80
C ALA A 482 19.01 -12.90 -17.31
N PHE A 483 19.46 -14.09 -17.70
CA PHE A 483 19.51 -14.48 -19.10
C PHE A 483 18.11 -14.56 -19.75
N HIS A 484 17.16 -15.17 -19.06
CA HIS A 484 15.78 -15.26 -19.54
C HIS A 484 15.12 -13.88 -19.65
N TYR A 485 15.39 -12.97 -18.70
CA TYR A 485 14.93 -11.58 -18.80
C TYR A 485 15.50 -10.87 -20.03
N ALA A 486 16.79 -11.02 -20.33
CA ALA A 486 17.43 -10.42 -21.52
C ALA A 486 16.80 -10.96 -22.82
N GLY A 487 16.66 -12.27 -22.94
CA GLY A 487 16.05 -12.87 -24.12
C GLY A 487 14.60 -12.46 -24.32
N VAL A 488 13.79 -12.53 -23.27
CA VAL A 488 12.37 -12.09 -23.32
C VAL A 488 12.27 -10.58 -23.58
N PHE A 489 13.21 -9.77 -23.09
CA PHE A 489 13.28 -8.33 -23.41
C PHE A 489 13.42 -8.10 -24.92
N TYR A 490 14.33 -8.81 -25.59
CA TYR A 490 14.49 -8.71 -27.05
C TYR A 490 13.23 -9.16 -27.80
N LEU A 491 12.59 -10.25 -27.35
CA LEU A 491 11.35 -10.74 -27.95
C LEU A 491 10.20 -9.72 -27.79
N LEU A 492 10.05 -9.13 -26.61
CA LEU A 492 9.03 -8.10 -26.37
C LEU A 492 9.30 -6.80 -27.13
N ALA A 493 10.57 -6.45 -27.32
CA ALA A 493 10.99 -5.32 -28.15
C ALA A 493 10.92 -5.64 -29.66
N LYS A 494 10.71 -6.90 -30.06
CA LYS A 494 10.81 -7.41 -31.43
C LYS A 494 12.19 -7.16 -32.06
N ASP A 495 13.22 -7.06 -31.23
CA ASP A 495 14.61 -6.93 -31.68
C ASP A 495 15.19 -8.31 -32.03
N MET A 496 14.80 -8.78 -33.20
CA MET A 496 15.19 -10.09 -33.70
C MET A 496 16.70 -10.17 -34.03
N THR A 497 17.34 -9.04 -34.26
CA THR A 497 18.80 -9.00 -34.54
C THR A 497 19.59 -9.31 -33.28
N ARG A 498 19.32 -8.62 -32.17
CA ARG A 498 19.96 -8.89 -30.87
C ARG A 498 19.60 -10.27 -30.34
N PHE A 499 18.33 -10.69 -30.51
CA PHE A 499 17.90 -12.03 -30.13
C PHE A 499 18.68 -13.11 -30.90
N LYS A 500 18.88 -12.95 -32.22
CA LYS A 500 19.70 -13.86 -33.04
C LYS A 500 21.11 -13.97 -32.49
N THR A 501 21.75 -12.84 -32.24
CA THR A 501 23.10 -12.80 -31.66
C THR A 501 23.17 -13.54 -30.33
N LEU A 502 22.18 -13.32 -29.45
CA LEU A 502 22.07 -14.00 -28.16
C LEU A 502 22.04 -15.54 -28.34
N VAL A 503 21.16 -16.03 -29.21
CA VAL A 503 21.01 -17.47 -29.45
C VAL A 503 22.29 -18.06 -30.07
N GLU A 504 22.84 -17.41 -31.09
CA GLU A 504 24.07 -17.90 -31.81
C GLU A 504 25.31 -17.90 -30.90
N THR A 505 25.38 -16.98 -29.94
CA THR A 505 26.50 -16.87 -29.00
C THR A 505 26.42 -17.90 -27.87
N TYR A 506 25.22 -18.12 -27.30
CA TYR A 506 25.12 -18.85 -26.04
C TYR A 506 24.49 -20.25 -26.17
N TYR A 507 23.92 -20.63 -27.32
CA TYR A 507 23.32 -21.96 -27.48
C TYR A 507 24.37 -23.07 -27.31
N GLY A 508 24.04 -24.07 -26.50
CA GLY A 508 24.92 -25.17 -26.13
C GLY A 508 25.91 -24.85 -25.00
N THR A 509 25.89 -23.63 -24.46
CA THR A 509 26.66 -23.27 -23.27
C THR A 509 25.84 -23.50 -21.99
N ASP A 510 26.49 -23.35 -20.84
CA ASP A 510 25.80 -23.43 -19.53
C ASP A 510 24.69 -22.40 -19.41
N LEU A 511 24.75 -21.26 -20.09
CA LEU A 511 23.71 -20.24 -20.07
C LEU A 511 22.45 -20.66 -20.83
N LEU A 512 22.63 -21.30 -21.98
CA LEU A 512 21.53 -21.72 -22.84
C LEU A 512 21.76 -23.16 -23.36
N PRO A 513 21.69 -24.18 -22.49
CA PRO A 513 21.93 -25.57 -22.88
C PRO A 513 20.89 -26.09 -23.89
N SER A 514 19.68 -25.58 -23.86
CA SER A 514 18.60 -25.83 -24.80
C SER A 514 17.71 -24.60 -24.92
N LEU A 515 16.99 -24.47 -26.03
CA LEU A 515 16.07 -23.34 -26.22
C LEU A 515 14.78 -23.52 -25.41
N PRO A 516 14.41 -22.56 -24.55
CA PRO A 516 13.05 -22.45 -24.00
C PRO A 516 12.01 -22.32 -25.11
N VAL A 517 10.75 -22.65 -24.81
CA VAL A 517 9.66 -22.69 -25.81
C VAL A 517 9.53 -21.40 -26.62
N SER A 518 9.47 -20.23 -25.96
CA SER A 518 9.33 -18.97 -26.69
C SER A 518 10.56 -18.61 -27.53
N PHE A 519 11.76 -19.08 -27.14
CA PHE A 519 12.97 -18.90 -27.94
C PHE A 519 12.96 -19.81 -29.17
N GLN A 520 12.47 -21.06 -29.06
CA GLN A 520 12.26 -21.93 -30.21
C GLN A 520 11.28 -21.31 -31.21
N GLU A 521 10.16 -20.77 -30.70
CA GLU A 521 9.18 -20.06 -31.53
C GLU A 521 9.79 -18.85 -32.26
N ALA A 522 10.68 -18.11 -31.60
CA ALA A 522 11.36 -16.96 -32.19
C ALA A 522 12.42 -17.37 -33.22
N VAL A 523 13.17 -18.44 -32.98
CA VAL A 523 14.16 -18.98 -33.92
C VAL A 523 13.54 -19.35 -35.27
N ILE A 524 12.30 -19.89 -35.25
CA ILE A 524 11.58 -20.17 -36.52
C ILE A 524 11.31 -18.88 -37.31
N ILE A 525 10.98 -17.77 -36.64
CA ILE A 525 10.76 -16.47 -37.31
C ILE A 525 12.07 -15.94 -37.92
N LEU A 526 13.20 -16.12 -37.24
CA LEU A 526 14.52 -15.66 -37.73
C LEU A 526 14.89 -16.23 -39.07
N SER A 527 14.56 -17.49 -39.34
CA SER A 527 14.98 -18.19 -40.52
C SER A 527 13.89 -19.13 -41.06
N GLU A 528 12.74 -18.54 -41.39
CA GLU A 528 11.52 -19.25 -41.78
C GLU A 528 11.72 -20.22 -42.94
N LYS A 529 12.66 -19.95 -43.83
CA LYS A 529 12.94 -20.75 -45.06
C LYS A 529 14.12 -21.68 -44.92
N ASP A 530 14.76 -21.76 -43.77
CA ASP A 530 15.97 -22.56 -43.54
C ASP A 530 15.75 -23.61 -42.43
N PRO A 531 15.25 -24.80 -42.78
CA PRO A 531 15.02 -25.88 -41.82
C PRO A 531 16.31 -26.38 -41.13
N ASP A 532 17.46 -26.24 -41.77
CA ASP A 532 18.75 -26.66 -41.18
C ASP A 532 19.15 -25.73 -40.02
N TYR A 533 18.79 -24.46 -40.10
CA TYR A 533 18.95 -23.53 -38.98
C TYR A 533 18.14 -23.98 -37.77
N TRP A 534 16.87 -24.38 -37.93
CA TRP A 534 16.02 -24.85 -36.82
C TRP A 534 16.55 -26.11 -36.17
N LYS A 535 17.01 -27.07 -36.98
CA LYS A 535 17.61 -28.32 -36.50
C LYS A 535 18.89 -28.07 -35.72
N ARG A 536 19.75 -27.14 -36.21
CA ARG A 536 20.98 -26.74 -35.53
C ARG A 536 20.74 -26.26 -34.10
N PHE A 537 19.65 -25.52 -33.86
CA PHE A 537 19.28 -25.00 -32.56
C PHE A 537 18.29 -25.89 -31.79
N GLY A 538 18.07 -27.12 -32.22
CA GLY A 538 17.26 -28.11 -31.51
C GLY A 538 15.80 -27.73 -31.36
N VAL A 539 15.22 -27.01 -32.34
CA VAL A 539 13.79 -26.69 -32.33
C VAL A 539 12.96 -27.97 -32.45
N SER A 540 12.01 -28.18 -31.58
CA SER A 540 11.20 -29.40 -31.53
C SER A 540 10.24 -29.52 -32.73
N GLU A 541 10.02 -30.73 -33.23
CA GLU A 541 9.12 -30.99 -34.35
C GLU A 541 7.68 -30.57 -34.04
N SER A 542 7.26 -30.64 -32.79
CA SER A 542 5.92 -30.20 -32.35
C SER A 542 5.74 -28.69 -32.54
N ILE A 543 6.75 -27.88 -32.26
CA ILE A 543 6.72 -26.44 -32.47
C ILE A 543 6.75 -26.11 -33.94
N VAL A 544 7.56 -26.79 -34.75
CA VAL A 544 7.59 -26.65 -36.22
C VAL A 544 6.24 -26.99 -36.85
N GLY A 545 5.62 -28.08 -36.43
CA GLY A 545 4.28 -28.48 -36.90
C GLY A 545 3.22 -27.43 -36.55
N ARG A 546 3.22 -26.96 -35.32
CA ARG A 546 2.28 -25.92 -34.86
C ARG A 546 2.48 -24.59 -35.61
N PHE A 547 3.72 -24.22 -35.91
CA PHE A 547 4.02 -23.02 -36.72
C PHE A 547 3.53 -23.18 -38.16
N THR A 548 3.69 -24.36 -38.75
CA THR A 548 3.19 -24.65 -40.11
C THR A 548 1.67 -24.50 -40.20
N ASP A 549 0.96 -24.99 -39.20
CA ASP A 549 -0.51 -24.83 -39.09
C ASP A 549 -0.90 -23.38 -38.85
N TYR A 550 -0.19 -22.65 -37.98
CA TYR A 550 -0.36 -21.20 -37.78
C TYR A 550 -0.27 -20.44 -39.09
N LYS A 551 0.79 -20.68 -39.85
CA LYS A 551 1.05 -20.03 -41.12
C LYS A 551 -0.03 -20.32 -42.16
N ARG A 552 -0.49 -21.60 -42.25
CA ARG A 552 -1.59 -22.01 -43.13
C ARG A 552 -2.87 -21.24 -42.79
N GLN A 553 -3.20 -21.11 -41.52
CA GLN A 553 -4.40 -20.39 -41.07
C GLN A 553 -4.28 -18.86 -41.31
N VAL A 554 -3.13 -18.26 -41.08
CA VAL A 554 -2.87 -16.86 -41.40
C VAL A 554 -3.07 -16.58 -42.90
N LEU A 555 -2.52 -17.46 -43.76
CA LEU A 555 -2.69 -17.34 -45.21
C LEU A 555 -4.14 -17.50 -45.66
N ALA A 556 -4.85 -18.46 -45.09
CA ALA A 556 -6.27 -18.68 -45.38
C ALA A 556 -7.16 -17.50 -44.93
N GLY A 557 -6.83 -16.87 -43.82
CA GLY A 557 -7.55 -15.71 -43.26
C GLY A 557 -7.16 -14.36 -43.87
N ARG A 558 -6.19 -14.30 -44.77
CA ARG A 558 -5.58 -13.07 -45.30
C ARG A 558 -6.58 -12.07 -45.91
N ASN A 559 -7.68 -12.57 -46.50
CA ASN A 559 -8.72 -11.75 -47.10
C ASN A 559 -9.64 -11.06 -46.08
N ASN A 560 -9.57 -11.42 -44.79
CA ASN A 560 -10.34 -10.82 -43.72
C ASN A 560 -9.42 -10.31 -42.61
N SER A 561 -8.63 -9.30 -42.95
CA SER A 561 -7.59 -8.75 -42.07
C SER A 561 -8.11 -8.25 -40.73
N ASN A 562 -9.34 -7.73 -40.66
CA ASN A 562 -9.94 -7.20 -39.42
C ASN A 562 -10.33 -8.29 -38.42
N ALA A 563 -10.75 -9.46 -38.90
CA ALA A 563 -11.15 -10.57 -38.04
C ALA A 563 -9.99 -11.53 -37.70
N LEU A 564 -8.91 -11.48 -38.50
CA LEU A 564 -7.77 -12.38 -38.37
C LEU A 564 -7.13 -12.39 -36.98
N PRO A 565 -6.83 -11.27 -36.31
CA PRO A 565 -6.27 -11.28 -34.98
C PRO A 565 -7.13 -12.04 -33.96
N GLY A 566 -8.46 -11.83 -34.00
CA GLY A 566 -9.40 -12.50 -33.10
C GLY A 566 -9.51 -14.01 -33.35
N LEU A 567 -9.46 -14.44 -34.61
CA LEU A 567 -9.46 -15.85 -34.98
C LEU A 567 -8.17 -16.54 -34.52
N MET A 568 -7.04 -15.91 -34.78
CA MET A 568 -5.71 -16.46 -34.41
C MET A 568 -5.48 -16.49 -32.91
N TYR A 569 -6.03 -15.54 -32.16
CA TYR A 569 -5.91 -15.48 -30.70
C TYR A 569 -6.42 -16.75 -30.01
N ARG A 570 -7.52 -17.33 -30.49
CA ARG A 570 -8.13 -18.52 -29.89
C ARG A 570 -7.20 -19.76 -29.92
N SER A 571 -6.43 -19.92 -30.99
CA SER A 571 -5.60 -21.11 -31.22
C SER A 571 -4.10 -20.88 -30.96
N TYR A 572 -3.63 -19.64 -31.07
CA TYR A 572 -2.21 -19.30 -31.02
C TYR A 572 -1.90 -18.07 -30.16
N GLY A 573 -2.86 -17.54 -29.43
CA GLY A 573 -2.68 -16.37 -28.55
C GLY A 573 -1.65 -16.58 -27.43
N ASP A 574 -1.26 -17.83 -27.19
CA ASP A 574 -0.26 -18.29 -26.23
C ASP A 574 1.15 -18.44 -26.83
N THR A 575 1.38 -17.95 -28.06
CA THR A 575 2.66 -18.08 -28.78
C THR A 575 3.33 -16.74 -29.03
N TYR A 576 4.68 -16.76 -29.16
CA TYR A 576 5.42 -15.59 -29.59
C TYR A 576 5.02 -15.14 -31.01
N TRP A 577 4.66 -16.06 -31.91
CA TRP A 577 4.24 -15.75 -33.29
C TRP A 577 3.03 -14.82 -33.31
N TYR A 578 2.04 -15.09 -32.46
CA TYR A 578 0.88 -14.24 -32.32
C TYR A 578 1.26 -12.84 -31.80
N TYR A 579 2.11 -12.79 -30.77
CA TYR A 579 2.62 -11.52 -30.24
C TYR A 579 3.38 -10.73 -31.30
N TYR A 580 4.31 -11.38 -32.01
CA TYR A 580 5.16 -10.76 -33.03
C TYR A 580 4.33 -10.13 -34.16
N MET A 581 3.26 -10.81 -34.61
CA MET A 581 2.47 -10.39 -35.75
C MET A 581 1.38 -9.39 -35.41
N PHE A 582 0.74 -9.51 -34.23
CA PHE A 582 -0.51 -8.79 -33.93
C PHE A 582 -0.45 -7.83 -32.73
N LYS A 583 0.63 -7.79 -31.99
CA LYS A 583 0.81 -6.90 -30.84
C LYS A 583 1.97 -5.94 -31.05
#